data_764d56d56150ad30f85b05589eaeae21
#
_entry.id   764d56d56150ad30f85b05589eaeae21
#
_cell.length_a   1.000
_cell.length_b   1.000
_cell.length_c   1.000
_cell.angle_alpha   90.00
_cell.angle_beta   90.00
_cell.angle_gamma   90.00
#
_symmetry.space_group_name_H-M   'P 1'
#
loop_
_entity.id
_entity.type
_entity.pdbx_description
1 polymer ?
#
loop_
_entity_poly.entity_id
_entity_poly.type
_entity_poly.pdbx_seq_one_letter_code
_entity_poly.pdbx_strand_id
1 'polypeptide(L)'
;MRILVLGRGKTGTLVATVARERNHSVHTLDEVENNGAAALTPALLATFDVVIDFTTPEAAVSNLRACLSTGAKIVIGTTGWYAHLDAMRSLAERKHAGLLYGTNFSFGVQLLNRVADLLGREASNFHFHIEETHHVSKKDAPSGTALSLQSVLQATPFGAKVEITSHREGNAVGLHRLDLTTDEERISVEHIAHSRRCFAVGAVRAAEWLSTRTGCYNFSEVFPQIL
;
A
#
# COMPACT_ATOMS: atom_id res chain seq x y z
N MET A 1 -7.81 -17.84 9.00
CA MET A 1 -6.33 -17.73 9.16
C MET A 1 -6.00 -17.12 10.51
N ARG A 2 -4.77 -17.32 10.98
CA ARG A 2 -4.18 -16.63 12.13
C ARG A 2 -3.29 -15.52 11.61
N ILE A 3 -3.65 -14.29 11.92
CA ILE A 3 -2.99 -13.08 11.43
C ILE A 3 -2.30 -12.35 12.58
N LEU A 4 -1.02 -12.03 12.42
CA LEU A 4 -0.30 -11.12 13.29
C LEU A 4 -0.30 -9.72 12.68
N VAL A 5 -0.81 -8.72 13.40
CA VAL A 5 -0.78 -7.32 12.98
C VAL A 5 0.27 -6.58 13.80
N LEU A 6 1.22 -5.97 13.12
CA LEU A 6 2.24 -5.11 13.71
C LEU A 6 1.81 -3.63 13.58
N GLY A 7 1.78 -2.95 14.72
CA GLY A 7 1.33 -1.57 14.84
C GLY A 7 -0.13 -1.45 15.27
N ARG A 8 -0.37 -0.68 16.36
CA ARG A 8 -1.70 -0.31 16.90
C ARG A 8 -2.07 1.14 16.60
N GLY A 9 -1.47 1.73 15.56
CA GLY A 9 -1.83 3.05 15.06
C GLY A 9 -3.19 3.06 14.36
N LYS A 10 -3.56 4.22 13.76
CA LYS A 10 -4.86 4.43 13.08
C LYS A 10 -5.19 3.35 12.05
N THR A 11 -4.22 2.94 11.23
CA THR A 11 -4.45 1.92 10.18
C THR A 11 -4.34 0.50 10.73
N GLY A 12 -3.33 0.18 11.55
CA GLY A 12 -3.17 -1.16 12.12
C GLY A 12 -4.36 -1.62 12.96
N THR A 13 -4.96 -0.72 13.75
CA THR A 13 -6.20 -1.00 14.48
C THR A 13 -7.37 -1.36 13.53
N LEU A 14 -7.51 -0.64 12.42
CA LEU A 14 -8.53 -0.95 11.41
C LEU A 14 -8.25 -2.27 10.69
N VAL A 15 -7.00 -2.59 10.40
CA VAL A 15 -6.59 -3.89 9.84
C VAL A 15 -7.00 -5.02 10.78
N ALA A 16 -6.71 -4.91 12.08
CA ALA A 16 -7.11 -5.91 13.06
C ALA A 16 -8.64 -6.06 13.15
N THR A 17 -9.39 -4.95 13.06
CA THR A 17 -10.85 -4.96 13.06
C THR A 17 -11.40 -5.66 11.82
N VAL A 18 -10.95 -5.25 10.63
CA VAL A 18 -11.39 -5.84 9.35
C VAL A 18 -11.06 -7.32 9.28
N ALA A 19 -9.87 -7.71 9.75
CA ALA A 19 -9.48 -9.13 9.76
C ALA A 19 -10.41 -9.98 10.66
N ARG A 20 -10.81 -9.48 11.85
CA ARG A 20 -11.78 -10.17 12.72
C ARG A 20 -13.16 -10.25 12.09
N GLU A 21 -13.64 -9.18 11.46
CA GLU A 21 -14.93 -9.18 10.73
C GLU A 21 -14.95 -10.19 9.57
N ARG A 22 -13.77 -10.49 9.01
CA ARG A 22 -13.60 -11.54 7.98
C ARG A 22 -13.30 -12.92 8.57
N ASN A 23 -13.60 -13.12 9.87
CA ASN A 23 -13.46 -14.39 10.59
C ASN A 23 -12.00 -14.90 10.69
N HIS A 24 -11.02 -13.99 10.78
CA HIS A 24 -9.65 -14.36 11.09
C HIS A 24 -9.36 -14.23 12.58
N SER A 25 -8.53 -15.12 13.12
CA SER A 25 -7.93 -14.97 14.45
C SER A 25 -6.80 -13.94 14.37
N VAL A 26 -6.85 -12.91 15.21
CA VAL A 26 -5.93 -11.77 15.12
C VAL A 26 -5.21 -11.54 16.43
N HIS A 27 -3.90 -11.54 16.38
CA HIS A 27 -3.03 -11.02 17.44
C HIS A 27 -2.40 -9.70 16.97
N THR A 28 -2.16 -8.76 17.88
CA THR A 28 -1.57 -7.46 17.57
C THR A 28 -0.38 -7.20 18.47
N LEU A 29 0.69 -6.65 17.91
CA LEU A 29 1.86 -6.16 18.68
C LEU A 29 2.06 -4.67 18.38
N ASP A 30 2.37 -3.89 19.41
CA ASP A 30 2.76 -2.49 19.25
C ASP A 30 4.30 -2.33 19.31
N GLU A 31 4.74 -1.07 19.29
CA GLU A 31 6.17 -0.74 19.32
C GLU A 31 6.87 -1.17 20.63
N VAL A 32 6.16 -1.12 21.75
CA VAL A 32 6.70 -1.48 23.07
C VAL A 32 6.92 -2.99 23.16
N GLU A 33 5.92 -3.76 22.72
CA GLU A 33 5.95 -5.22 22.72
C GLU A 33 6.92 -5.80 21.69
N ASN A 34 7.14 -5.10 20.58
CA ASN A 34 7.98 -5.54 19.45
C ASN A 34 9.14 -4.57 19.17
N ASN A 35 9.76 -4.01 20.17
CA ASN A 35 10.90 -3.11 19.99
C ASN A 35 12.05 -3.81 19.23
N GLY A 36 12.51 -3.20 18.12
CA GLY A 36 13.56 -3.77 17.28
C GLY A 36 13.26 -5.16 16.70
N ALA A 37 11.99 -5.52 16.57
CA ALA A 37 11.50 -6.83 16.14
C ALA A 37 11.80 -7.98 17.15
N ALA A 38 12.05 -7.67 18.41
CA ALA A 38 12.46 -8.66 19.42
C ALA A 38 11.38 -9.73 19.70
N ALA A 39 10.09 -9.39 19.56
CA ALA A 39 9.00 -10.34 19.71
C ALA A 39 8.87 -11.33 18.53
N LEU A 40 9.40 -11.00 17.35
CA LEU A 40 9.22 -11.78 16.11
C LEU A 40 10.17 -12.98 16.06
N THR A 41 10.12 -13.81 17.10
CA THR A 41 10.90 -15.05 17.16
C THR A 41 10.38 -16.09 16.16
N PRO A 42 11.22 -17.03 15.69
CA PRO A 42 10.76 -18.13 14.83
C PRO A 42 9.59 -18.91 15.44
N ALA A 43 9.60 -19.14 16.76
CA ALA A 43 8.54 -19.83 17.47
C ALA A 43 7.21 -19.07 17.42
N LEU A 44 7.23 -17.74 17.62
CA LEU A 44 6.01 -16.92 17.48
C LEU A 44 5.52 -16.90 16.03
N LEU A 45 6.39 -16.60 15.07
CA LEU A 45 6.02 -16.47 13.67
C LEU A 45 5.44 -17.75 13.09
N ALA A 46 5.91 -18.93 13.51
CA ALA A 46 5.35 -20.22 13.10
C ALA A 46 3.89 -20.44 13.57
N THR A 47 3.39 -19.63 14.49
CA THR A 47 1.99 -19.71 14.94
C THR A 47 1.02 -18.92 14.07
N PHE A 48 1.49 -18.13 13.09
CA PHE A 48 0.68 -17.29 12.21
C PHE A 48 0.80 -17.71 10.75
N ASP A 49 -0.29 -17.55 10.01
CA ASP A 49 -0.33 -17.82 8.58
C ASP A 49 0.27 -16.65 7.77
N VAL A 50 0.12 -15.41 8.30
CA VAL A 50 0.61 -14.18 7.68
C VAL A 50 0.75 -13.06 8.71
N VAL A 51 1.72 -12.18 8.46
CA VAL A 51 1.95 -10.94 9.21
C VAL A 51 1.46 -9.76 8.38
N ILE A 52 0.86 -8.73 9.00
CA ILE A 52 0.50 -7.46 8.34
C ILE A 52 1.17 -6.32 9.12
N ASP A 53 2.03 -5.54 8.45
CA ASP A 53 2.80 -4.45 9.06
C ASP A 53 2.28 -3.08 8.65
N PHE A 54 1.82 -2.30 9.65
CA PHE A 54 1.51 -0.88 9.58
C PHE A 54 2.17 -0.15 10.75
N THR A 55 3.50 -0.18 10.79
CA THR A 55 4.32 0.44 11.83
C THR A 55 4.94 1.76 11.36
N THR A 56 6.23 1.96 11.63
CA THR A 56 7.01 3.12 11.21
C THR A 56 8.12 2.72 10.22
N PRO A 57 8.65 3.67 9.42
CA PRO A 57 9.77 3.37 8.52
C PRO A 57 10.98 2.74 9.21
N GLU A 58 11.25 3.18 10.43
CA GLU A 58 12.37 2.72 11.26
C GLU A 58 12.22 1.25 11.68
N ALA A 59 10.99 0.84 12.01
CA ALA A 59 10.70 -0.54 12.42
C ALA A 59 10.56 -1.50 11.23
N ALA A 60 10.15 -1.00 10.07
CA ALA A 60 9.79 -1.80 8.89
C ALA A 60 10.90 -2.76 8.46
N VAL A 61 12.15 -2.30 8.39
CA VAL A 61 13.28 -3.14 7.92
C VAL A 61 13.58 -4.27 8.90
N SER A 62 13.54 -3.98 10.21
CA SER A 62 13.76 -5.00 11.25
C SER A 62 12.65 -6.04 11.23
N ASN A 63 11.39 -5.62 11.12
CA ASN A 63 10.24 -6.51 11.02
C ASN A 63 10.30 -7.39 9.77
N LEU A 64 10.62 -6.81 8.61
CA LEU A 64 10.81 -7.54 7.36
C LEU A 64 11.91 -8.60 7.49
N ARG A 65 13.08 -8.22 8.01
CA ARG A 65 14.20 -9.17 8.20
C ARG A 65 13.81 -10.33 9.13
N ALA A 66 13.17 -10.05 10.25
CA ALA A 66 12.73 -11.06 11.19
C ALA A 66 11.75 -12.05 10.54
N CYS A 67 10.70 -11.54 9.87
CA CYS A 67 9.70 -12.38 9.20
C CYS A 67 10.31 -13.19 8.05
N LEU A 68 11.00 -12.54 7.12
CA LEU A 68 11.52 -13.19 5.92
C LEU A 68 12.60 -14.23 6.24
N SER A 69 13.44 -14.00 7.26
CA SER A 69 14.49 -14.94 7.67
C SER A 69 13.94 -16.29 8.13
N THR A 70 12.70 -16.34 8.60
CA THR A 70 12.02 -17.57 9.07
C THR A 70 11.15 -18.23 8.01
N GLY A 71 11.06 -17.66 6.80
CA GLY A 71 10.14 -18.14 5.76
C GLY A 71 8.69 -17.66 5.96
N ALA A 72 8.43 -16.75 6.91
CA ALA A 72 7.09 -16.22 7.15
C ALA A 72 6.61 -15.35 5.98
N LYS A 73 5.29 -15.18 5.90
CA LYS A 73 4.63 -14.31 4.91
C LYS A 73 4.29 -12.99 5.55
N ILE A 74 4.60 -11.88 4.86
CA ILE A 74 4.34 -10.53 5.36
C ILE A 74 3.77 -9.62 4.29
N VAL A 75 2.66 -8.94 4.62
CA VAL A 75 2.12 -7.79 3.89
C VAL A 75 2.57 -6.53 4.60
N ILE A 76 3.19 -5.60 3.89
CA ILE A 76 3.68 -4.36 4.48
C ILE A 76 3.07 -3.13 3.80
N GLY A 77 2.35 -2.34 4.60
CA GLY A 77 1.80 -1.04 4.21
C GLY A 77 2.57 0.16 4.76
N THR A 78 3.55 -0.08 5.62
CA THR A 78 4.51 0.94 6.03
C THR A 78 5.35 1.36 4.83
N THR A 79 5.55 2.66 4.64
CA THR A 79 6.37 3.25 3.57
C THR A 79 7.73 3.71 4.09
N GLY A 80 8.61 4.21 3.20
CA GLY A 80 9.91 4.78 3.59
C GLY A 80 11.06 3.79 3.75
N TRP A 81 10.86 2.50 3.46
CA TRP A 81 11.88 1.43 3.54
C TRP A 81 12.38 0.94 2.17
N TYR A 82 11.86 1.48 1.07
CA TYR A 82 12.08 0.96 -0.30
C TYR A 82 13.55 0.96 -0.75
N ALA A 83 14.44 1.74 -0.13
CA ALA A 83 15.88 1.64 -0.34
C ALA A 83 16.44 0.23 -0.02
N HIS A 84 15.72 -0.56 0.76
CA HIS A 84 16.06 -1.94 1.12
C HIS A 84 15.31 -3.01 0.32
N LEU A 85 14.48 -2.62 -0.68
CA LEU A 85 13.57 -3.54 -1.38
C LEU A 85 14.32 -4.71 -2.02
N ASP A 86 15.41 -4.47 -2.73
CA ASP A 86 16.16 -5.55 -3.42
C ASP A 86 16.76 -6.54 -2.42
N ALA A 87 17.24 -6.06 -1.28
CA ALA A 87 17.76 -6.92 -0.22
C ALA A 87 16.64 -7.78 0.40
N MET A 88 15.44 -7.21 0.59
CA MET A 88 14.28 -7.94 1.12
C MET A 88 13.72 -8.94 0.11
N ARG A 89 13.69 -8.59 -1.17
CA ARG A 89 13.32 -9.49 -2.28
C ARG A 89 14.24 -10.71 -2.29
N SER A 90 15.56 -10.49 -2.34
CA SER A 90 16.55 -11.56 -2.32
C SER A 90 16.45 -12.44 -1.07
N LEU A 91 16.11 -11.85 0.09
CA LEU A 91 15.91 -12.61 1.32
C LEU A 91 14.64 -13.48 1.24
N ALA A 92 13.54 -12.92 0.75
CA ALA A 92 12.29 -13.66 0.56
C ALA A 92 12.48 -14.88 -0.37
N GLU A 93 13.18 -14.70 -1.48
CA GLU A 93 13.48 -15.78 -2.43
C GLU A 93 14.34 -16.87 -1.78
N ARG A 94 15.47 -16.51 -1.15
CA ARG A 94 16.36 -17.50 -0.49
C ARG A 94 15.70 -18.27 0.64
N LYS A 95 14.72 -17.67 1.31
CA LYS A 95 14.03 -18.26 2.48
C LYS A 95 12.68 -18.86 2.12
N HIS A 96 12.29 -18.85 0.86
CA HIS A 96 10.95 -19.26 0.41
C HIS A 96 9.84 -18.57 1.20
N ALA A 97 10.07 -17.31 1.60
CA ALA A 97 9.14 -16.47 2.31
C ALA A 97 8.18 -15.76 1.32
N GLY A 98 7.11 -15.15 1.84
CA GLY A 98 6.20 -14.31 1.07
C GLY A 98 6.32 -12.84 1.48
N LEU A 99 6.59 -11.95 0.55
CA LEU A 99 6.57 -10.50 0.75
C LEU A 99 5.57 -9.86 -0.21
N LEU A 100 4.57 -9.15 0.31
CA LEU A 100 3.72 -8.29 -0.49
C LEU A 100 3.77 -6.88 0.06
N TYR A 101 4.13 -5.92 -0.80
CA TYR A 101 4.28 -4.52 -0.42
C TYR A 101 3.44 -3.62 -1.32
N GLY A 102 3.06 -2.45 -0.82
CA GLY A 102 2.35 -1.45 -1.58
C GLY A 102 2.38 -0.08 -0.93
N THR A 103 2.42 0.97 -1.74
CA THR A 103 2.31 2.36 -1.26
C THR A 103 0.88 2.70 -0.85
N ASN A 104 -0.11 1.97 -1.39
CA ASN A 104 -1.51 2.17 -1.11
C ASN A 104 -2.31 0.88 -1.39
N PHE A 105 -3.03 0.39 -0.38
CA PHE A 105 -3.84 -0.82 -0.45
C PHE A 105 -5.32 -0.55 -0.80
N SER A 106 -5.71 0.68 -1.10
CA SER A 106 -7.08 0.98 -1.55
C SER A 106 -7.36 0.38 -2.92
N PHE A 107 -8.41 -0.40 -3.04
CA PHE A 107 -8.88 -0.91 -4.33
C PHE A 107 -9.29 0.22 -5.28
N GLY A 108 -9.92 1.28 -4.75
CA GLY A 108 -10.29 2.44 -5.54
C GLY A 108 -9.06 3.15 -6.15
N VAL A 109 -7.96 3.26 -5.38
CA VAL A 109 -6.70 3.82 -5.90
C VAL A 109 -6.10 2.92 -6.99
N GLN A 110 -6.15 1.60 -6.84
CA GLN A 110 -5.66 0.69 -7.88
C GLN A 110 -6.49 0.76 -9.16
N LEU A 111 -7.81 0.94 -9.04
CA LEU A 111 -8.68 1.18 -10.19
C LEU A 111 -8.37 2.52 -10.84
N LEU A 112 -8.18 3.60 -10.06
CA LEU A 112 -7.79 4.90 -10.58
C LEU A 112 -6.46 4.81 -11.37
N ASN A 113 -5.45 4.11 -10.86
CA ASN A 113 -4.19 3.89 -11.57
C ASN A 113 -4.38 3.16 -12.92
N ARG A 114 -5.31 2.20 -12.99
CA ARG A 114 -5.61 1.49 -14.24
C ARG A 114 -6.34 2.36 -15.25
N VAL A 115 -7.26 3.19 -14.77
CA VAL A 115 -7.93 4.18 -15.63
C VAL A 115 -6.91 5.20 -16.14
N ALA A 116 -5.98 5.63 -15.30
CA ALA A 116 -4.90 6.53 -15.70
C ALA A 116 -3.98 5.92 -16.75
N ASP A 117 -3.61 4.64 -16.64
CA ASP A 117 -2.81 3.94 -17.67
C ASP A 117 -3.58 3.89 -19.00
N LEU A 118 -4.87 3.54 -18.96
CA LEU A 118 -5.70 3.54 -20.16
C LEU A 118 -5.77 4.92 -20.81
N LEU A 119 -6.10 5.95 -20.03
CA LEU A 119 -6.22 7.33 -20.54
C LEU A 119 -4.88 7.85 -21.07
N GLY A 120 -3.78 7.56 -20.40
CA GLY A 120 -2.45 7.95 -20.84
C GLY A 120 -1.99 7.27 -22.16
N ARG A 121 -2.61 6.14 -22.53
CA ARG A 121 -2.38 5.46 -23.82
C ARG A 121 -3.25 5.97 -24.94
N GLU A 122 -4.44 6.48 -24.66
CA GLU A 122 -5.45 6.78 -25.67
C GLU A 122 -5.64 8.30 -25.89
N ALA A 123 -5.40 9.13 -24.87
CA ALA A 123 -5.73 10.55 -24.91
C ALA A 123 -4.56 11.42 -25.48
N SER A 124 -4.31 11.31 -26.80
CA SER A 124 -3.13 11.92 -27.46
C SER A 124 -3.07 13.45 -27.42
N ASN A 125 -4.19 14.15 -27.31
CA ASN A 125 -4.26 15.62 -27.40
C ASN A 125 -4.66 16.28 -26.09
N PHE A 126 -4.69 15.53 -24.98
CA PHE A 126 -5.08 16.04 -23.69
C PHE A 126 -3.88 16.50 -22.84
N HIS A 127 -4.10 17.55 -22.07
CA HIS A 127 -3.22 17.96 -20.98
C HIS A 127 -3.65 17.24 -19.72
N PHE A 128 -2.69 16.61 -19.05
CA PHE A 128 -2.91 15.84 -17.82
C PHE A 128 -2.54 16.65 -16.59
N HIS A 129 -3.42 16.67 -15.60
CA HIS A 129 -3.17 17.30 -14.31
C HIS A 129 -3.68 16.40 -13.16
N ILE A 130 -2.89 16.26 -12.12
CA ILE A 130 -3.27 15.55 -10.90
C ILE A 130 -3.49 16.58 -9.79
N GLU A 131 -4.60 16.45 -9.09
CA GLU A 131 -4.88 17.21 -7.88
C GLU A 131 -5.06 16.25 -6.70
N GLU A 132 -4.41 16.54 -5.57
CA GLU A 132 -4.56 15.74 -4.36
C GLU A 132 -4.85 16.61 -3.15
N THR A 133 -5.73 16.13 -2.26
CA THR A 133 -6.07 16.79 -1.00
C THR A 133 -5.94 15.83 0.17
N HIS A 134 -5.21 16.21 1.20
CA HIS A 134 -5.05 15.49 2.45
C HIS A 134 -5.17 16.41 3.66
N HIS A 135 -5.25 15.80 4.84
CA HIS A 135 -5.33 16.54 6.11
C HIS A 135 -4.09 17.41 6.37
N VAL A 136 -4.27 18.48 7.14
CA VAL A 136 -3.22 19.49 7.41
C VAL A 136 -1.95 18.95 8.08
N SER A 137 -2.04 17.82 8.79
CA SER A 137 -0.88 17.20 9.45
C SER A 137 -0.07 16.23 8.56
N LYS A 138 -0.44 16.07 7.27
CA LYS A 138 0.34 15.26 6.33
C LYS A 138 1.58 16.04 5.86
N LYS A 139 2.77 15.49 6.13
CA LYS A 139 4.06 16.17 5.89
C LYS A 139 4.54 16.10 4.44
N ASP A 140 4.35 14.96 3.79
CA ASP A 140 4.77 14.75 2.40
C ASP A 140 3.79 15.43 1.43
N ALA A 141 4.33 16.16 0.47
CA ALA A 141 3.65 16.78 -0.67
C ALA A 141 4.59 16.78 -1.89
N PRO A 142 4.20 16.17 -3.02
CA PRO A 142 2.99 15.38 -3.22
C PRO A 142 2.93 14.10 -2.40
N SER A 143 1.71 13.55 -2.24
CA SER A 143 1.52 12.27 -1.57
C SER A 143 2.11 11.09 -2.37
N GLY A 144 2.48 10.01 -1.69
CA GLY A 144 2.96 8.79 -2.38
C GLY A 144 1.96 8.23 -3.40
N THR A 145 0.65 8.40 -3.17
CA THR A 145 -0.40 8.01 -4.13
C THR A 145 -0.39 8.90 -5.37
N ALA A 146 -0.24 10.21 -5.21
CA ALA A 146 -0.16 11.14 -6.35
C ALA A 146 1.10 10.89 -7.19
N LEU A 147 2.24 10.62 -6.53
CA LEU A 147 3.49 10.25 -7.22
C LEU A 147 3.36 8.90 -7.95
N SER A 148 2.65 7.92 -7.37
CA SER A 148 2.37 6.65 -8.04
C SER A 148 1.50 6.85 -9.28
N LEU A 149 0.44 7.66 -9.18
CA LEU A 149 -0.43 8.01 -10.31
C LEU A 149 0.33 8.73 -11.42
N GLN A 150 1.19 9.69 -11.06
CA GLN A 150 2.09 10.38 -12.00
C GLN A 150 3.02 9.39 -12.70
N SER A 151 3.65 8.47 -11.96
CA SER A 151 4.53 7.45 -12.56
C SER A 151 3.81 6.53 -13.53
N VAL A 152 2.55 6.15 -13.24
CA VAL A 152 1.73 5.36 -14.16
C VAL A 152 1.51 6.12 -15.46
N LEU A 153 1.12 7.39 -15.40
CA LEU A 153 0.91 8.23 -16.59
C LEU A 153 2.21 8.45 -17.38
N GLN A 154 3.31 8.78 -16.70
CA GLN A 154 4.62 9.01 -17.33
C GLN A 154 5.17 7.78 -18.07
N ALA A 155 4.72 6.58 -17.70
CA ALA A 155 5.06 5.34 -18.41
C ALA A 155 4.26 5.14 -19.69
N THR A 156 3.30 6.01 -20.01
CA THR A 156 2.44 5.95 -21.21
C THR A 156 2.89 6.95 -22.27
N PRO A 157 2.52 6.74 -23.55
CA PRO A 157 2.95 7.61 -24.65
C PRO A 157 2.54 9.08 -24.50
N PHE A 158 1.36 9.35 -23.92
CA PHE A 158 0.78 10.70 -23.86
C PHE A 158 0.83 11.35 -22.49
N GLY A 159 1.18 10.60 -21.44
CA GLY A 159 1.25 11.07 -20.07
C GLY A 159 2.59 11.68 -19.64
N ALA A 160 3.50 12.01 -20.57
CA ALA A 160 4.88 12.38 -20.23
C ALA A 160 5.02 13.70 -19.42
N LYS A 161 4.06 14.62 -19.54
CA LYS A 161 4.03 15.89 -18.79
C LYS A 161 2.80 15.93 -17.90
N VAL A 162 2.93 15.54 -16.66
CA VAL A 162 1.84 15.54 -15.67
C VAL A 162 2.26 16.39 -14.48
N GLU A 163 1.52 17.47 -14.24
CA GLU A 163 1.69 18.32 -13.06
C GLU A 163 0.85 17.82 -11.90
N ILE A 164 1.33 18.04 -10.67
CA ILE A 164 0.61 17.70 -9.44
C ILE A 164 0.41 18.96 -8.62
N THR A 165 -0.85 19.23 -8.25
CA THR A 165 -1.20 20.23 -7.24
C THR A 165 -1.60 19.53 -5.95
N SER A 166 -1.00 19.96 -4.83
CA SER A 166 -1.24 19.36 -3.51
C SER A 166 -1.94 20.35 -2.59
N HIS A 167 -3.07 19.93 -1.99
CA HIS A 167 -3.80 20.69 -0.99
C HIS A 167 -3.73 20.03 0.38
N ARG A 168 -3.81 20.84 1.42
CA ARG A 168 -3.83 20.39 2.82
C ARG A 168 -5.01 21.04 3.52
N GLU A 169 -6.08 20.25 3.75
CA GLU A 169 -7.37 20.77 4.22
C GLU A 169 -7.96 19.89 5.33
N GLY A 170 -8.27 20.51 6.44
CA GLY A 170 -9.01 19.89 7.55
C GLY A 170 -8.51 18.50 7.93
N ASN A 171 -9.42 17.54 7.89
CA ASN A 171 -9.19 16.13 8.22
C ASN A 171 -9.32 15.20 7.00
N ALA A 172 -9.18 15.69 5.78
CA ALA A 172 -9.29 14.90 4.55
C ALA A 172 -8.41 13.67 4.60
N VAL A 173 -8.98 12.48 4.42
CA VAL A 173 -8.23 11.21 4.45
C VAL A 173 -7.37 11.08 3.21
N GLY A 174 -7.89 11.48 2.05
CA GLY A 174 -7.20 11.53 0.78
C GLY A 174 -8.19 11.62 -0.37
N LEU A 175 -8.03 12.64 -1.18
CA LEU A 175 -8.68 12.82 -2.48
C LEU A 175 -7.58 12.81 -3.54
N HIS A 176 -7.81 12.13 -4.63
CA HIS A 176 -6.94 12.16 -5.81
C HIS A 176 -7.82 12.30 -7.05
N ARG A 177 -7.60 13.35 -7.81
CA ARG A 177 -8.31 13.63 -9.05
C ARG A 177 -7.32 13.70 -10.21
N LEU A 178 -7.64 13.04 -11.29
CA LEU A 178 -6.97 13.12 -12.57
C LEU A 178 -7.87 13.90 -13.53
N ASP A 179 -7.41 15.03 -13.98
CA ASP A 179 -8.05 15.85 -14.99
C ASP A 179 -7.29 15.71 -16.34
N LEU A 180 -8.04 15.54 -17.40
CA LEU A 180 -7.59 15.60 -18.77
C LEU A 180 -8.36 16.73 -19.49
N THR A 181 -7.66 17.66 -20.10
CA THR A 181 -8.28 18.83 -20.72
C THR A 181 -7.78 19.09 -22.13
N THR A 182 -8.67 19.54 -23.00
CA THR A 182 -8.39 20.25 -24.27
C THR A 182 -9.02 21.63 -24.19
N ASP A 183 -9.00 22.40 -25.28
CA ASP A 183 -9.72 23.67 -25.37
C ASP A 183 -11.25 23.46 -25.41
N GLU A 184 -11.72 22.28 -25.84
CA GLU A 184 -13.13 21.98 -26.08
C GLU A 184 -13.78 21.16 -24.97
N GLU A 185 -13.02 20.34 -24.25
CA GLU A 185 -13.58 19.38 -23.31
C GLU A 185 -12.67 19.05 -22.13
N ARG A 186 -13.28 18.48 -21.10
CA ARG A 186 -12.57 17.98 -19.90
C ARG A 186 -13.12 16.63 -19.47
N ILE A 187 -12.21 15.73 -19.13
CA ILE A 187 -12.51 14.48 -18.43
C ILE A 187 -11.94 14.59 -17.01
N SER A 188 -12.74 14.26 -16.00
CA SER A 188 -12.29 14.20 -14.60
C SER A 188 -12.58 12.82 -14.02
N VAL A 189 -11.58 12.21 -13.43
CA VAL A 189 -11.70 10.94 -12.69
C VAL A 189 -11.20 11.15 -11.28
N GLU A 190 -12.04 10.82 -10.30
CA GLU A 190 -11.75 11.13 -8.90
C GLU A 190 -11.89 9.88 -8.01
N HIS A 191 -11.01 9.77 -7.04
CA HIS A 191 -11.09 8.83 -5.93
C HIS A 191 -11.07 9.60 -4.61
N ILE A 192 -12.08 9.36 -3.76
CA ILE A 192 -12.17 9.93 -2.40
C ILE A 192 -12.14 8.79 -1.38
N ALA A 193 -11.16 8.81 -0.48
CA ALA A 193 -11.13 7.93 0.67
C ALA A 193 -11.94 8.56 1.83
N HIS A 194 -13.13 8.05 2.11
CA HIS A 194 -13.95 8.52 3.24
C HIS A 194 -13.39 8.07 4.60
N SER A 195 -12.63 6.98 4.64
CA SER A 195 -11.97 6.49 5.84
C SER A 195 -10.74 5.65 5.48
N ARG A 196 -9.82 5.46 6.45
CA ARG A 196 -8.66 4.55 6.27
C ARG A 196 -9.05 3.06 6.20
N ARG A 197 -10.32 2.74 6.39
CA ARG A 197 -10.81 1.36 6.29
C ARG A 197 -10.59 0.77 4.88
N CYS A 198 -10.63 1.57 3.81
CA CYS A 198 -10.33 1.10 2.46
C CYS A 198 -8.92 0.50 2.35
N PHE A 199 -7.93 1.08 3.03
CA PHE A 199 -6.56 0.54 3.07
C PHE A 199 -6.49 -0.75 3.88
N ALA A 200 -7.21 -0.82 5.01
CA ALA A 200 -7.27 -2.00 5.85
C ALA A 200 -7.92 -3.19 5.13
N VAL A 201 -9.02 -2.96 4.41
CA VAL A 201 -9.69 -3.99 3.60
C VAL A 201 -8.74 -4.56 2.54
N GLY A 202 -8.05 -3.71 1.81
CA GLY A 202 -7.09 -4.15 0.79
C GLY A 202 -5.91 -4.92 1.39
N ALA A 203 -5.36 -4.47 2.52
CA ALA A 203 -4.26 -5.15 3.19
C ALA A 203 -4.66 -6.56 3.70
N VAL A 204 -5.87 -6.70 4.26
CA VAL A 204 -6.37 -8.02 4.70
C VAL A 204 -6.60 -8.95 3.51
N ARG A 205 -7.19 -8.46 2.41
CA ARG A 205 -7.34 -9.27 1.19
C ARG A 205 -5.99 -9.63 0.56
N ALA A 206 -5.00 -8.73 0.59
CA ALA A 206 -3.64 -9.03 0.18
C ALA A 206 -3.01 -10.13 1.04
N ALA A 207 -3.27 -10.13 2.36
CA ALA A 207 -2.81 -11.16 3.27
C ALA A 207 -3.48 -12.53 2.99
N GLU A 208 -4.77 -12.54 2.71
CA GLU A 208 -5.49 -13.75 2.27
C GLU A 208 -4.87 -14.32 1.00
N TRP A 209 -4.60 -13.47 0.02
CA TRP A 209 -3.99 -13.88 -1.25
C TRP A 209 -2.55 -14.40 -1.05
N LEU A 210 -1.74 -13.74 -0.22
CA LEU A 210 -0.35 -14.11 0.04
C LEU A 210 -0.22 -15.39 0.88
N SER A 211 -1.23 -15.72 1.68
CA SER A 211 -1.18 -16.81 2.67
C SER A 211 -0.74 -18.18 2.10
N THR A 212 -0.98 -18.42 0.81
CA THR A 212 -0.62 -19.65 0.11
C THR A 212 0.53 -19.48 -0.89
N ARG A 213 1.22 -18.33 -0.89
CA ARG A 213 2.24 -17.98 -1.90
C ARG A 213 3.56 -17.62 -1.26
N THR A 214 4.64 -17.77 -2.04
CA THR A 214 6.00 -17.33 -1.70
C THR A 214 6.53 -16.45 -2.83
N GLY A 215 7.51 -15.60 -2.53
CA GLY A 215 8.05 -14.62 -3.49
C GLY A 215 7.84 -13.19 -3.05
N CYS A 216 8.20 -12.24 -3.91
CA CYS A 216 8.10 -10.81 -3.62
C CYS A 216 7.16 -10.13 -4.64
N TYR A 217 6.11 -9.50 -4.16
CA TYR A 217 5.02 -8.97 -4.97
C TYR A 217 4.73 -7.52 -4.65
N ASN A 218 4.48 -6.71 -5.69
CA ASN A 218 3.90 -5.39 -5.54
C ASN A 218 2.37 -5.51 -5.59
N PHE A 219 1.67 -4.86 -4.67
CA PHE A 219 0.21 -4.91 -4.60
C PHE A 219 -0.47 -4.45 -5.89
N SER A 220 0.04 -3.41 -6.56
CA SER A 220 -0.52 -2.92 -7.82
C SER A 220 -0.44 -3.95 -8.97
N GLU A 221 0.62 -4.78 -8.99
CA GLU A 221 0.82 -5.80 -10.01
C GLU A 221 -0.11 -7.00 -9.80
N VAL A 222 -0.30 -7.41 -8.55
CA VAL A 222 -1.12 -8.59 -8.21
C VAL A 222 -2.57 -8.27 -7.91
N PHE A 223 -2.92 -6.99 -7.85
CA PHE A 223 -4.28 -6.50 -7.59
C PHE A 223 -5.39 -7.20 -8.42
N PRO A 224 -5.21 -7.47 -9.73
CA PRO A 224 -6.21 -8.20 -10.52
C PRO A 224 -6.55 -9.59 -10.01
N GLN A 225 -5.63 -10.21 -9.28
CA GLN A 225 -5.80 -11.56 -8.72
C GLN A 225 -6.41 -11.51 -7.31
N ILE A 226 -6.50 -10.31 -6.70
CA ILE A 226 -7.00 -10.07 -5.35
C ILE A 226 -8.46 -9.58 -5.36
N LEU A 227 -8.94 -9.06 -6.49
CA LEU A 227 -10.31 -8.54 -6.70
C LEU A 227 -11.42 -9.54 -6.40
#